data_9b779098ef54fc090370cd6f61c5c1a0
#
_entry.id   9b779098ef54fc090370cd6f61c5c1a0
#
_cell.length_a   1.000
_cell.length_b   1.000
_cell.length_c   1.000
_cell.angle_alpha   90.00
_cell.angle_beta   90.00
_cell.angle_gamma   90.00
#
_symmetry.space_group_name_H-M   'P 1'
#
loop_
_entity.id
_entity.type
_entity.pdbx_description
1 polymer ?
#
loop_
_entity_poly.entity_id
_entity_poly.type
_entity_poly.pdbx_seq_one_letter_code
_entity_poly.pdbx_strand_id
1 'polypeptide(L)'
;MENKRALAYYRTSSAANVGADKDSLERQQEAVRRYARQNGYTIVDAYYDAAVSGADPIQERDGFSKLLSELVVHDADTVLVENASRFARDLAVQLAGHDQLRDLGINLIPVDAPSHFQDETPTAEMVRQILGSVSQFEKAQLVAKLRSARQRVRAREGKCEGRKSLAEQHPELVKEAKRLRRRNPKTGKQRSYRTIAQELHQQGYSTAKGNAFSASMVARLVS
;
A
#
# COMPACT_ATOMS: atom_id res chain seq x y z
N MET A 1 -37.41 13.10 -12.40
CA MET A 1 -36.65 12.51 -11.26
C MET A 1 -35.32 12.04 -11.80
N GLU A 2 -34.23 12.54 -11.30
CA GLU A 2 -32.89 12.02 -11.66
C GLU A 2 -32.80 10.56 -11.30
N ASN A 3 -32.48 9.74 -12.29
CA ASN A 3 -32.41 8.30 -12.13
C ASN A 3 -31.07 7.98 -11.48
N LYS A 4 -31.04 7.69 -10.18
CA LYS A 4 -29.82 7.43 -9.40
C LYS A 4 -29.22 6.12 -9.85
N ARG A 5 -27.95 6.15 -10.27
CA ARG A 5 -27.21 4.96 -10.75
C ARG A 5 -26.55 4.26 -9.57
N ALA A 6 -26.69 2.93 -9.52
CA ALA A 6 -26.10 2.12 -8.46
C ALA A 6 -25.49 0.83 -9.02
N LEU A 7 -24.47 0.32 -8.36
CA LEU A 7 -23.95 -1.03 -8.56
C LEU A 7 -24.46 -1.94 -7.45
N ALA A 8 -24.69 -3.20 -7.77
CA ALA A 8 -25.07 -4.21 -6.80
C ALA A 8 -23.87 -5.09 -6.41
N TYR A 9 -23.73 -5.40 -5.12
CA TYR A 9 -22.73 -6.33 -4.63
C TYR A 9 -23.35 -7.49 -3.89
N TYR A 10 -22.91 -8.70 -4.24
CA TYR A 10 -23.35 -9.95 -3.64
C TYR A 10 -22.17 -10.77 -3.14
N ARG A 11 -22.39 -11.53 -2.06
CA ARG A 11 -21.36 -12.41 -1.49
C ARG A 11 -21.96 -13.65 -0.86
N THR A 12 -21.32 -14.80 -1.08
CA THR A 12 -21.56 -16.05 -0.36
C THR A 12 -20.30 -16.58 0.29
N SER A 13 -20.41 -17.25 1.45
CA SER A 13 -19.26 -17.59 2.31
C SER A 13 -18.80 -19.05 2.22
N SER A 14 -19.43 -19.90 1.40
CA SER A 14 -19.15 -21.33 1.40
C SER A 14 -19.18 -21.93 -0.02
N ALA A 15 -18.09 -22.62 -0.39
CA ALA A 15 -18.04 -23.44 -1.60
C ALA A 15 -18.76 -24.79 -1.42
N ALA A 16 -18.97 -25.24 -0.19
CA ALA A 16 -19.53 -26.57 0.12
C ALA A 16 -21.06 -26.64 -0.06
N ASN A 17 -21.75 -25.52 -0.19
CA ASN A 17 -23.22 -25.41 -0.29
C ASN A 17 -23.67 -24.88 -1.66
N VAL A 18 -23.14 -25.40 -2.76
CA VAL A 18 -23.43 -24.94 -4.13
C VAL A 18 -24.95 -24.98 -4.48
N GLY A 19 -25.75 -25.83 -3.81
CA GLY A 19 -27.21 -25.85 -3.95
C GLY A 19 -27.92 -24.77 -3.09
N ALA A 20 -27.58 -24.67 -1.81
CA ALA A 20 -28.15 -23.70 -0.89
C ALA A 20 -27.67 -22.26 -1.15
N ASP A 21 -26.53 -22.07 -1.80
CA ASP A 21 -25.99 -20.76 -2.17
C ASP A 21 -26.66 -20.15 -3.39
N LYS A 22 -27.25 -20.94 -4.30
CA LYS A 22 -28.11 -20.41 -5.38
C LYS A 22 -29.30 -19.68 -4.83
N ASP A 23 -30.03 -20.29 -3.92
CA ASP A 23 -31.18 -19.67 -3.26
C ASP A 23 -30.76 -18.40 -2.49
N SER A 24 -29.57 -18.42 -1.89
CA SER A 24 -29.00 -17.26 -1.20
C SER A 24 -28.67 -16.11 -2.16
N LEU A 25 -28.08 -16.38 -3.33
CA LEU A 25 -27.77 -15.36 -4.32
C LEU A 25 -29.03 -14.77 -4.96
N GLU A 26 -29.98 -15.64 -5.36
CA GLU A 26 -31.25 -15.19 -5.95
C GLU A 26 -32.04 -14.31 -4.98
N ARG A 27 -32.10 -14.67 -3.71
CA ARG A 27 -32.72 -13.86 -2.68
C ARG A 27 -32.07 -12.49 -2.53
N GLN A 28 -30.71 -12.43 -2.51
CA GLN A 28 -29.97 -11.18 -2.46
C GLN A 28 -30.31 -10.29 -3.67
N GLN A 29 -30.28 -10.86 -4.87
CA GLN A 29 -30.61 -10.17 -6.10
C GLN A 29 -32.03 -9.61 -6.10
N GLU A 30 -33.00 -10.41 -5.66
CA GLU A 30 -34.39 -9.97 -5.60
C GLU A 30 -34.60 -8.85 -4.58
N ALA A 31 -34.00 -8.95 -3.39
CA ALA A 31 -34.07 -7.91 -2.36
C ALA A 31 -33.50 -6.57 -2.88
N VAL A 32 -32.32 -6.61 -3.48
CA VAL A 32 -31.65 -5.42 -4.02
C VAL A 32 -32.45 -4.82 -5.20
N ARG A 33 -32.95 -5.65 -6.14
CA ARG A 33 -33.77 -5.17 -7.25
C ARG A 33 -35.08 -4.56 -6.78
N ARG A 34 -35.74 -5.14 -5.77
CA ARG A 34 -36.96 -4.60 -5.19
C ARG A 34 -36.73 -3.23 -4.58
N TYR A 35 -35.68 -3.10 -3.76
CA TYR A 35 -35.31 -1.83 -3.14
C TYR A 35 -34.96 -0.76 -4.19
N ALA A 36 -34.18 -1.11 -5.19
CA ALA A 36 -33.79 -0.20 -6.26
C ALA A 36 -35.01 0.37 -6.99
N ARG A 37 -35.97 -0.50 -7.36
CA ARG A 37 -37.23 -0.06 -8.01
C ARG A 37 -38.07 0.86 -7.12
N GLN A 38 -38.13 0.58 -5.83
CA GLN A 38 -38.91 1.38 -4.88
C GLN A 38 -38.33 2.75 -4.56
N ASN A 39 -36.97 2.87 -4.67
CA ASN A 39 -36.26 4.07 -4.27
C ASN A 39 -35.63 4.85 -5.46
N GLY A 40 -36.01 4.52 -6.71
CA GLY A 40 -35.59 5.26 -7.90
C GLY A 40 -34.13 5.03 -8.30
N TYR A 41 -33.57 3.87 -7.94
CA TYR A 41 -32.22 3.46 -8.39
C TYR A 41 -32.29 2.62 -9.66
N THR A 42 -31.36 2.86 -10.58
CA THR A 42 -31.07 1.97 -11.70
C THR A 42 -29.80 1.18 -11.40
N ILE A 43 -29.92 -0.13 -11.26
CA ILE A 43 -28.76 -1.02 -11.15
C ILE A 43 -28.14 -1.13 -12.53
N VAL A 44 -26.92 -0.56 -12.69
CA VAL A 44 -26.21 -0.52 -13.98
C VAL A 44 -25.33 -1.74 -14.17
N ASP A 45 -24.82 -2.33 -13.08
CA ASP A 45 -24.07 -3.59 -13.10
C ASP A 45 -24.08 -4.28 -11.73
N ALA A 46 -23.64 -5.54 -11.67
CA ALA A 46 -23.65 -6.34 -10.44
C ALA A 46 -22.39 -7.22 -10.33
N TYR A 47 -21.81 -7.28 -9.11
CA TYR A 47 -20.58 -7.98 -8.81
C TYR A 47 -20.80 -9.02 -7.72
N TYR A 48 -20.12 -10.15 -7.84
CA TYR A 48 -20.34 -11.28 -6.95
C TYR A 48 -19.01 -11.93 -6.55
N ASP A 49 -18.83 -12.07 -5.23
CA ASP A 49 -17.73 -12.83 -4.63
C ASP A 49 -18.26 -14.17 -4.08
N ALA A 50 -17.99 -15.24 -4.78
CA ALA A 50 -18.36 -16.60 -4.40
C ALA A 50 -17.34 -17.19 -3.43
N ALA A 51 -17.81 -17.84 -2.38
CA ALA A 51 -17.00 -18.56 -1.39
C ALA A 51 -15.95 -17.69 -0.67
N VAL A 52 -16.23 -16.38 -0.52
CA VAL A 52 -15.36 -15.43 0.16
C VAL A 52 -15.88 -15.17 1.58
N SER A 53 -14.99 -15.19 2.58
CA SER A 53 -15.34 -14.93 3.97
C SER A 53 -15.76 -13.46 4.17
N GLY A 54 -16.76 -13.24 5.03
CA GLY A 54 -17.15 -11.88 5.43
C GLY A 54 -16.15 -11.21 6.38
N ALA A 55 -15.15 -11.95 6.89
CA ALA A 55 -14.07 -11.43 7.71
C ALA A 55 -12.84 -11.00 6.88
N ASP A 56 -12.77 -11.41 5.61
CA ASP A 56 -11.65 -11.02 4.75
C ASP A 56 -11.73 -9.53 4.42
N PRO A 57 -10.58 -8.83 4.34
CA PRO A 57 -10.53 -7.42 3.96
C PRO A 57 -11.22 -7.18 2.62
N ILE A 58 -11.97 -6.08 2.52
CA ILE A 58 -12.80 -5.80 1.35
C ILE A 58 -11.95 -5.60 0.09
N GLN A 59 -10.77 -5.00 0.24
CA GLN A 59 -9.85 -4.71 -0.85
C GLN A 59 -9.22 -5.98 -1.47
N GLU A 60 -9.23 -7.10 -0.74
CA GLU A 60 -8.68 -8.37 -1.19
C GLU A 60 -9.71 -9.22 -1.96
N ARG A 61 -10.96 -8.73 -2.09
CA ARG A 61 -12.04 -9.43 -2.79
C ARG A 61 -12.08 -9.01 -4.25
N ASP A 62 -11.93 -9.96 -5.15
CA ASP A 62 -11.84 -9.70 -6.59
C ASP A 62 -13.09 -9.01 -7.15
N GLY A 63 -14.29 -9.47 -6.77
CA GLY A 63 -15.55 -8.89 -7.21
C GLY A 63 -15.75 -7.48 -6.67
N PHE A 64 -15.38 -7.23 -5.41
CA PHE A 64 -15.49 -5.90 -4.82
C PHE A 64 -14.47 -4.91 -5.41
N SER A 65 -13.23 -5.37 -5.66
CA SER A 65 -12.21 -4.55 -6.30
C SER A 65 -12.60 -4.12 -7.72
N LYS A 66 -13.22 -5.03 -8.49
CA LYS A 66 -13.80 -4.70 -9.79
C LYS A 66 -14.92 -3.68 -9.66
N LEU A 67 -15.84 -3.89 -8.73
CA LEU A 67 -16.94 -2.96 -8.46
C LEU A 67 -16.42 -1.54 -8.23
N LEU A 68 -15.38 -1.36 -7.42
CA LEU A 68 -14.81 -0.04 -7.15
C LEU A 68 -14.28 0.64 -8.42
N SER A 69 -13.62 -0.11 -9.31
CA SER A 69 -13.12 0.44 -10.57
C SER A 69 -14.26 0.82 -11.53
N GLU A 70 -15.35 0.07 -11.51
CA GLU A 70 -16.48 0.26 -12.41
C GLU A 70 -17.47 1.35 -11.95
N LEU A 71 -17.44 1.76 -10.68
CA LEU A 71 -18.24 2.91 -10.21
C LEU A 71 -17.96 4.17 -11.03
N VAL A 72 -16.70 4.45 -11.30
CA VAL A 72 -16.29 5.60 -12.12
C VAL A 72 -16.72 5.45 -13.56
N VAL A 73 -16.57 4.24 -14.15
CA VAL A 73 -16.96 3.97 -15.55
C VAL A 73 -18.45 4.14 -15.76
N HIS A 74 -19.23 3.72 -14.78
CA HIS A 74 -20.70 3.79 -14.85
C HIS A 74 -21.28 5.10 -14.34
N ASP A 75 -20.45 6.05 -13.89
CA ASP A 75 -20.90 7.30 -13.27
C ASP A 75 -21.93 7.01 -12.16
N ALA A 76 -21.57 6.09 -11.26
CA ALA A 76 -22.37 5.65 -10.14
C ALA A 76 -21.62 5.95 -8.84
N ASP A 77 -22.36 6.39 -7.82
CA ASP A 77 -21.84 6.72 -6.50
C ASP A 77 -22.42 5.84 -5.39
N THR A 78 -23.23 4.85 -5.76
CA THR A 78 -24.00 4.06 -4.79
C THR A 78 -23.78 2.56 -5.00
N VAL A 79 -23.52 1.86 -3.89
CA VAL A 79 -23.43 0.39 -3.82
C VAL A 79 -24.58 -0.15 -2.99
N LEU A 80 -25.37 -1.07 -3.57
CA LEU A 80 -26.48 -1.74 -2.92
C LEU A 80 -26.08 -3.15 -2.51
N VAL A 81 -26.34 -3.52 -1.25
CA VAL A 81 -26.14 -4.87 -0.71
C VAL A 81 -27.41 -5.36 -0.01
N GLU A 82 -27.65 -6.68 0.06
CA GLU A 82 -28.83 -7.23 0.77
C GLU A 82 -28.88 -6.74 2.23
N ASN A 83 -27.76 -6.88 2.94
CA ASN A 83 -27.59 -6.42 4.32
C ASN A 83 -26.12 -6.15 4.63
N ALA A 84 -25.84 -5.52 5.77
CA ALA A 84 -24.49 -5.18 6.18
C ALA A 84 -23.57 -6.41 6.32
N SER A 85 -24.11 -7.60 6.67
CA SER A 85 -23.31 -8.82 6.80
C SER A 85 -22.89 -9.42 5.43
N ARG A 86 -23.55 -9.02 4.32
CA ARG A 86 -23.10 -9.35 2.97
C ARG A 86 -21.91 -8.50 2.56
N PHE A 87 -21.91 -7.24 2.98
CA PHE A 87 -20.74 -6.39 2.81
C PHE A 87 -19.56 -6.92 3.64
N ALA A 88 -19.71 -7.02 4.96
CA ALA A 88 -18.73 -7.69 5.81
C ALA A 88 -19.44 -8.31 7.03
N ARG A 89 -18.98 -9.47 7.50
CA ARG A 89 -19.56 -10.13 8.67
C ARG A 89 -18.96 -9.61 9.98
N ASP A 90 -17.68 -9.27 9.94
CA ASP A 90 -16.97 -8.68 11.05
C ASP A 90 -17.27 -7.18 11.14
N LEU A 91 -17.65 -6.70 12.34
CA LEU A 91 -18.01 -5.31 12.55
C LEU A 91 -16.85 -4.35 12.28
N ALA A 92 -15.61 -4.76 12.60
CA ALA A 92 -14.43 -3.94 12.34
C ALA A 92 -14.22 -3.74 10.85
N VAL A 93 -14.36 -4.82 10.06
CA VAL A 93 -14.25 -4.78 8.58
C VAL A 93 -15.39 -3.95 7.99
N GLN A 94 -16.62 -4.05 8.55
CA GLN A 94 -17.76 -3.22 8.13
C GLN A 94 -17.47 -1.73 8.29
N LEU A 95 -17.06 -1.32 9.48
CA LEU A 95 -16.84 0.09 9.80
C LEU A 95 -15.64 0.66 9.00
N ALA A 96 -14.53 -0.05 8.98
CA ALA A 96 -13.36 0.38 8.21
C ALA A 96 -13.66 0.48 6.70
N GLY A 97 -14.37 -0.50 6.15
CA GLY A 97 -14.76 -0.51 4.75
C GLY A 97 -15.77 0.58 4.41
N HIS A 98 -16.77 0.80 5.26
CA HIS A 98 -17.72 1.89 5.07
C HIS A 98 -17.05 3.26 5.13
N ASP A 99 -16.15 3.50 6.10
CA ASP A 99 -15.42 4.77 6.21
C ASP A 99 -14.56 5.04 4.96
N GLN A 100 -13.91 4.01 4.42
CA GLN A 100 -13.16 4.14 3.16
C GLN A 100 -14.06 4.49 1.97
N LEU A 101 -15.23 3.84 1.84
CA LEU A 101 -16.18 4.16 0.77
C LEU A 101 -16.70 5.59 0.90
N ARG A 102 -17.05 6.01 2.10
CA ARG A 102 -17.50 7.37 2.39
C ARG A 102 -16.44 8.42 2.03
N ASP A 103 -15.17 8.18 2.36
CA ASP A 103 -14.05 9.06 2.02
C ASP A 103 -13.83 9.18 0.50
N LEU A 104 -14.23 8.16 -0.26
CA LEU A 104 -14.27 8.16 -1.72
C LEU A 104 -15.56 8.77 -2.31
N GLY A 105 -16.49 9.21 -1.47
CA GLY A 105 -17.79 9.73 -1.90
C GLY A 105 -18.78 8.67 -2.34
N ILE A 106 -18.56 7.39 -1.96
CA ILE A 106 -19.40 6.24 -2.34
C ILE A 106 -20.39 5.92 -1.21
N ASN A 107 -21.67 5.86 -1.55
CA ASN A 107 -22.76 5.49 -0.64
C ASN A 107 -22.96 3.98 -0.61
N LEU A 108 -22.77 3.36 0.56
CA LEU A 108 -23.09 1.95 0.78
C LEU A 108 -24.45 1.82 1.48
N ILE A 109 -25.38 1.14 0.83
CA ILE A 109 -26.76 0.98 1.33
C ILE A 109 -27.10 -0.49 1.50
N PRO A 110 -27.21 -1.01 2.72
CA PRO A 110 -27.85 -2.30 3.00
C PRO A 110 -29.35 -2.14 2.86
N VAL A 111 -29.97 -2.89 1.94
CA VAL A 111 -31.37 -2.66 1.56
C VAL A 111 -32.39 -3.10 2.61
N ASP A 112 -31.99 -3.96 3.54
CA ASP A 112 -32.81 -4.38 4.69
C ASP A 112 -32.85 -3.31 5.80
N ALA A 113 -31.81 -2.52 5.94
CA ALA A 113 -31.66 -1.44 6.91
C ALA A 113 -30.88 -0.26 6.31
N PRO A 114 -31.50 0.60 5.48
CA PRO A 114 -30.81 1.64 4.72
C PRO A 114 -30.08 2.67 5.59
N SER A 115 -30.52 2.89 6.83
CA SER A 115 -29.87 3.80 7.78
C SER A 115 -28.72 3.16 8.58
N HIS A 116 -28.44 1.87 8.40
CA HIS A 116 -27.51 1.09 9.22
C HIS A 116 -26.13 1.76 9.38
N PHE A 117 -25.62 2.36 8.31
CA PHE A 117 -24.33 3.06 8.33
C PHE A 117 -24.45 4.57 8.59
N GLN A 118 -25.66 5.11 8.60
CA GLN A 118 -25.93 6.52 8.86
C GLN A 118 -26.17 6.78 10.35
N ASP A 119 -26.61 5.76 11.09
CA ASP A 119 -26.87 5.87 12.52
C ASP A 119 -25.54 5.95 13.29
N GLU A 120 -25.21 7.15 13.77
CA GLU A 120 -24.10 7.39 14.71
C GLU A 120 -24.49 6.89 16.10
N THR A 121 -24.54 5.56 16.25
CA THR A 121 -24.79 5.00 17.58
C THR A 121 -23.53 5.13 18.44
N PRO A 122 -23.68 5.42 19.77
CA PRO A 122 -22.55 5.46 20.69
C PRO A 122 -21.68 4.18 20.66
N THR A 123 -22.29 3.03 20.37
CA THR A 123 -21.61 1.75 20.22
C THR A 123 -20.72 1.72 18.98
N ALA A 124 -21.20 2.22 17.84
CA ALA A 124 -20.41 2.28 16.60
C ALA A 124 -19.20 3.23 16.78
N GLU A 125 -19.42 4.37 17.43
CA GLU A 125 -18.37 5.33 17.77
C GLU A 125 -17.31 4.71 18.69
N MET A 126 -17.74 4.03 19.75
CA MET A 126 -16.81 3.32 20.66
C MET A 126 -15.98 2.27 19.91
N VAL A 127 -16.60 1.47 19.03
CA VAL A 127 -15.89 0.46 18.23
C VAL A 127 -14.88 1.12 17.29
N ARG A 128 -15.23 2.22 16.59
CA ARG A 128 -14.27 2.96 15.75
C ARG A 128 -13.08 3.46 16.55
N GLN A 129 -13.30 4.02 17.73
CA GLN A 129 -12.22 4.49 18.61
C GLN A 129 -11.29 3.36 19.06
N ILE A 130 -11.85 2.20 19.44
CA ILE A 130 -11.06 1.02 19.80
C ILE A 130 -10.21 0.56 18.62
N LEU A 131 -10.80 0.41 17.42
CA LEU A 131 -10.09 -0.01 16.22
C LEU A 131 -9.00 0.97 15.80
N GLY A 132 -9.27 2.26 15.88
CA GLY A 132 -8.28 3.31 15.66
C GLY A 132 -7.11 3.19 16.62
N SER A 133 -7.38 2.92 17.90
CA SER A 133 -6.34 2.74 18.93
C SER A 133 -5.51 1.47 18.69
N VAL A 134 -6.13 0.36 18.29
CA VAL A 134 -5.44 -0.89 17.93
C VAL A 134 -4.52 -0.68 16.73
N SER A 135 -5.00 -0.03 15.67
CA SER A 135 -4.20 0.28 14.48
C SER A 135 -2.99 1.17 14.79
N GLN A 136 -3.17 2.17 15.66
CA GLN A 136 -2.07 3.02 16.13
C GLN A 136 -1.05 2.22 16.95
N PHE A 137 -1.51 1.32 17.81
CA PHE A 137 -0.65 0.45 18.59
C PHE A 137 0.18 -0.51 17.72
N GLU A 138 -0.43 -1.16 16.73
CA GLU A 138 0.26 -2.02 15.78
C GLU A 138 1.34 -1.26 14.99
N LYS A 139 1.00 -0.06 14.50
CA LYS A 139 1.95 0.83 13.84
C LYS A 139 3.11 1.19 14.76
N ALA A 140 2.84 1.56 16.01
CA ALA A 140 3.87 1.88 16.99
C ALA A 140 4.77 0.68 17.29
N GLN A 141 4.20 -0.53 17.44
CA GLN A 141 4.97 -1.77 17.60
C GLN A 141 5.88 -2.06 16.41
N LEU A 142 5.35 -1.92 15.18
CA LEU A 142 6.14 -2.11 13.97
C LEU A 142 7.32 -1.14 13.90
N VAL A 143 7.06 0.14 14.16
CA VAL A 143 8.12 1.17 14.21
C VAL A 143 9.17 0.83 15.27
N ALA A 144 8.76 0.39 16.47
CA ALA A 144 9.69 -0.03 17.51
C ALA A 144 10.54 -1.24 17.11
N LYS A 145 9.93 -2.26 16.48
CA LYS A 145 10.64 -3.43 15.95
C LYS A 145 11.68 -3.04 14.88
N LEU A 146 11.29 -2.17 13.94
CA LEU A 146 12.19 -1.68 12.90
C LEU A 146 13.32 -0.83 13.47
N ARG A 147 13.04 0.03 14.46
CA ARG A 147 14.05 0.81 15.17
C ARG A 147 15.08 -0.09 15.84
N SER A 148 14.63 -1.11 16.58
CA SER A 148 15.50 -2.08 17.23
C SER A 148 16.34 -2.89 16.22
N ALA A 149 15.76 -3.28 15.10
CA ALA A 149 16.50 -3.96 14.01
C ALA A 149 17.58 -3.06 13.42
N ARG A 150 17.26 -1.78 13.13
CA ARG A 150 18.23 -0.80 12.63
C ARG A 150 19.36 -0.54 13.62
N GLN A 151 19.05 -0.47 14.91
CA GLN A 151 20.07 -0.31 15.97
C GLN A 151 21.03 -1.50 15.99
N ARG A 152 20.52 -2.74 15.89
CA ARG A 152 21.36 -3.95 15.84
C ARG A 152 22.26 -3.97 14.60
N VAL A 153 21.74 -3.61 13.43
CA VAL A 153 22.57 -3.52 12.21
C VAL A 153 23.62 -2.42 12.35
N ARG A 154 23.25 -1.24 12.90
CA ARG A 154 24.20 -0.15 13.14
C ARG A 154 25.30 -0.54 14.13
N ALA A 155 24.96 -1.29 15.19
CA ALA A 155 25.96 -1.78 16.15
C ALA A 155 26.94 -2.80 15.53
N ARG A 156 26.46 -3.65 14.60
CA ARG A 156 27.27 -4.67 13.93
C ARG A 156 28.11 -4.11 12.78
N GLU A 157 27.52 -3.23 11.95
CA GLU A 157 28.09 -2.77 10.67
C GLU A 157 28.49 -1.28 10.67
N GLY A 158 28.32 -0.60 11.81
CA GLY A 158 28.59 0.84 11.96
C GLY A 158 27.58 1.74 11.24
N LYS A 159 26.84 1.23 10.25
CA LYS A 159 25.87 1.97 9.44
C LYS A 159 24.69 1.08 9.09
N CYS A 160 23.46 1.64 9.15
CA CYS A 160 22.24 0.93 8.78
C CYS A 160 21.48 1.60 7.64
N GLU A 161 21.69 2.90 7.41
CA GLU A 161 20.90 3.72 6.51
C GLU A 161 21.78 4.57 5.61
N GLY A 162 21.21 5.01 4.49
CA GLY A 162 21.86 5.87 3.52
C GLY A 162 22.53 5.12 2.38
N ARG A 163 22.85 5.87 1.32
CA ARG A 163 23.56 5.32 0.17
C ARG A 163 24.99 4.93 0.56
N LYS A 164 25.45 3.77 0.12
CA LYS A 164 26.86 3.39 0.26
C LYS A 164 27.75 4.46 -0.38
N SER A 165 28.79 4.85 0.32
CA SER A 165 29.78 5.78 -0.24
C SER A 165 30.51 5.13 -1.42
N LEU A 166 31.11 5.95 -2.28
CA LEU A 166 31.95 5.45 -3.39
C LEU A 166 33.10 4.57 -2.87
N ALA A 167 33.63 4.91 -1.70
CA ALA A 167 34.65 4.14 -1.03
C ALA A 167 34.20 2.75 -0.57
N GLU A 168 32.97 2.66 -0.06
CA GLU A 168 32.34 1.37 0.35
C GLU A 168 31.96 0.50 -0.85
N GLN A 169 31.61 1.11 -1.98
CA GLN A 169 31.23 0.40 -3.20
C GLN A 169 32.46 -0.11 -3.99
N HIS A 170 33.55 0.62 -3.96
CA HIS A 170 34.74 0.36 -4.76
C HIS A 170 36.01 0.42 -3.90
N PRO A 171 36.26 -0.56 -3.01
CA PRO A 171 37.43 -0.56 -2.12
C PRO A 171 38.76 -0.59 -2.89
N GLU A 172 38.80 -1.23 -4.05
CA GLU A 172 40.01 -1.26 -4.90
C GLU A 172 40.37 0.13 -5.47
N LEU A 173 39.33 0.92 -5.83
CA LEU A 173 39.54 2.32 -6.25
C LEU A 173 40.16 3.15 -5.12
N VAL A 174 39.70 2.96 -3.88
CA VAL A 174 40.28 3.65 -2.71
C VAL A 174 41.74 3.25 -2.50
N LYS A 175 42.04 1.96 -2.58
CA LYS A 175 43.37 1.41 -2.42
C LYS A 175 44.34 1.99 -3.48
N GLU A 176 43.90 2.04 -4.72
CA GLU A 176 44.69 2.58 -5.82
C GLU A 176 44.89 4.11 -5.71
N ALA A 177 43.83 4.86 -5.37
CA ALA A 177 43.91 6.30 -5.13
C ALA A 177 44.89 6.63 -3.99
N LYS A 178 44.86 5.87 -2.89
CA LYS A 178 45.82 5.99 -1.78
C LYS A 178 47.24 5.62 -2.20
N ARG A 179 47.42 4.60 -3.05
CA ARG A 179 48.72 4.23 -3.62
C ARG A 179 49.31 5.37 -4.44
N LEU A 180 48.52 5.95 -5.33
CA LEU A 180 48.94 7.07 -6.19
C LEU A 180 49.23 8.35 -5.38
N ARG A 181 48.64 8.55 -4.23
CA ARG A 181 48.83 9.71 -3.36
C ARG A 181 50.13 9.62 -2.52
N ARG A 182 50.76 8.46 -2.39
CA ARG A 182 52.01 8.31 -1.63
C ARG A 182 53.10 9.28 -2.14
N ARG A 183 53.94 9.75 -1.22
CA ARG A 183 55.09 10.59 -1.58
C ARG A 183 56.08 9.80 -2.45
N ASN A 184 56.54 10.43 -3.51
CA ASN A 184 57.58 9.86 -4.33
C ASN A 184 58.89 9.82 -3.52
N PRO A 185 59.55 8.66 -3.31
CA PRO A 185 60.74 8.53 -2.48
C PRO A 185 61.92 9.32 -3.03
N LYS A 186 61.98 9.56 -4.34
CA LYS A 186 63.07 10.28 -5.00
C LYS A 186 62.92 11.81 -4.96
N THR A 187 61.65 12.30 -5.04
CA THR A 187 61.41 13.76 -5.14
C THR A 187 60.74 14.35 -3.90
N GLY A 188 60.28 13.52 -2.95
CA GLY A 188 59.56 13.93 -1.75
C GLY A 188 58.16 14.52 -2.00
N LYS A 189 57.73 14.66 -3.27
CA LYS A 189 56.48 15.31 -3.65
C LYS A 189 55.32 14.31 -3.76
N GLN A 190 54.12 14.76 -3.50
CA GLN A 190 52.86 14.00 -3.72
C GLN A 190 52.23 14.44 -5.05
N ARG A 191 51.58 13.52 -5.77
CA ARG A 191 50.78 13.85 -6.96
C ARG A 191 49.60 14.75 -6.60
N SER A 192 49.22 15.64 -7.50
CA SER A 192 48.03 16.45 -7.34
C SER A 192 46.78 15.56 -7.48
N TYR A 193 45.65 15.95 -6.88
CA TYR A 193 44.40 15.21 -7.02
C TYR A 193 43.91 15.17 -8.47
N ARG A 194 44.23 16.18 -9.29
CA ARG A 194 43.89 16.21 -10.73
C ARG A 194 44.72 15.15 -11.49
N THR A 195 46.02 15.04 -11.23
CA THR A 195 46.86 14.02 -11.83
C THR A 195 46.41 12.62 -11.46
N ILE A 196 46.04 12.40 -10.17
CA ILE A 196 45.51 11.11 -9.70
C ILE A 196 44.19 10.78 -10.41
N ALA A 197 43.30 11.76 -10.60
CA ALA A 197 42.03 11.55 -11.31
C ALA A 197 42.25 11.11 -12.76
N GLN A 198 43.25 11.68 -13.46
CA GLN A 198 43.62 11.31 -14.83
C GLN A 198 44.23 9.90 -14.88
N GLU A 199 45.16 9.58 -13.98
CA GLU A 199 45.76 8.25 -13.89
C GLU A 199 44.73 7.16 -13.58
N LEU A 200 43.77 7.41 -12.66
CA LEU A 200 42.68 6.50 -12.37
C LEU A 200 41.77 6.27 -13.60
N HIS A 201 41.51 7.34 -14.36
CA HIS A 201 40.70 7.22 -15.59
C HIS A 201 41.43 6.41 -16.67
N GLN A 202 42.74 6.61 -16.83
CA GLN A 202 43.55 5.81 -17.74
C GLN A 202 43.64 4.33 -17.36
N GLN A 203 43.52 4.02 -16.07
CA GLN A 203 43.45 2.65 -15.54
C GLN A 203 42.04 2.04 -15.63
N GLY A 204 41.04 2.75 -16.23
CA GLY A 204 39.71 2.27 -16.45
C GLY A 204 38.73 2.61 -15.32
N TYR A 205 39.14 3.34 -14.28
CA TYR A 205 38.22 3.79 -13.24
C TYR A 205 37.52 5.07 -13.69
N SER A 206 36.19 5.02 -13.73
CA SER A 206 35.33 6.15 -14.14
C SER A 206 34.12 6.32 -13.23
N THR A 207 33.47 7.47 -13.29
CA THR A 207 32.18 7.70 -12.66
C THR A 207 31.09 6.87 -13.35
N ALA A 208 29.90 6.74 -12.74
CA ALA A 208 28.75 6.05 -13.35
C ALA A 208 28.35 6.62 -14.74
N LYS A 209 28.77 7.83 -15.08
CA LYS A 209 28.57 8.48 -16.39
C LYS A 209 29.75 8.30 -17.35
N GLY A 210 30.74 7.48 -17.01
CA GLY A 210 31.93 7.24 -17.83
C GLY A 210 33.02 8.35 -17.77
N ASN A 211 32.83 9.39 -16.99
CA ASN A 211 33.77 10.52 -16.89
C ASN A 211 34.84 10.27 -15.83
N ALA A 212 35.98 10.97 -15.97
CA ALA A 212 37.01 11.01 -14.95
C ALA A 212 36.48 11.58 -13.62
N PHE A 213 37.05 11.12 -12.50
CA PHE A 213 36.72 11.66 -11.18
C PHE A 213 37.18 13.13 -11.06
N SER A 214 36.41 13.95 -10.33
CA SER A 214 36.86 15.29 -10.00
C SER A 214 37.95 15.27 -8.92
N ALA A 215 38.77 16.31 -8.85
CA ALA A 215 39.81 16.44 -7.82
C ALA A 215 39.21 16.36 -6.39
N SER A 216 38.00 16.90 -6.18
CA SER A 216 37.29 16.83 -4.90
C SER A 216 36.81 15.41 -4.55
N MET A 217 36.42 14.62 -5.56
CA MET A 217 36.06 13.20 -5.35
C MET A 217 37.30 12.39 -4.97
N VAL A 218 38.42 12.60 -5.67
CA VAL A 218 39.69 11.93 -5.33
C VAL A 218 40.18 12.34 -3.94
N ALA A 219 40.06 13.61 -3.55
CA ALA A 219 40.41 14.05 -2.19
C ALA A 219 39.64 13.26 -1.12
N ARG A 220 38.30 13.01 -1.34
CA ARG A 220 37.46 12.21 -0.43
C ARG A 220 37.78 10.71 -0.43
N LEU A 221 38.38 10.17 -1.50
CA LEU A 221 38.80 8.77 -1.56
C LEU A 221 40.13 8.53 -0.79
N VAL A 222 40.97 9.56 -0.66
CA VAL A 222 42.27 9.43 -0.02
C VAL A 222 42.31 9.92 1.43
N SER A 223 41.29 10.71 1.83
CA SER A 223 41.04 11.01 3.26
C SER A 223 40.61 9.77 4.03
#